data_6d7eb36f75080e2664557b0b8a6ac811
#
_entry.id   6d7eb36f75080e2664557b0b8a6ac811
#
_cell.length_a   1.000
_cell.length_b   1.000
_cell.length_c   1.000
_cell.angle_alpha   90.00
_cell.angle_beta   90.00
_cell.angle_gamma   90.00
#
_symmetry.space_group_name_H-M   'P 1'
#
loop_
_entity.id
_entity.type
_entity.pdbx_description
1 polymer ?
#
loop_
_entity_poly.entity_id
_entity_poly.type
_entity_poly.pdbx_seq_one_letter_code
_entity_poly.pdbx_strand_id
1 'polypeptide(L)'
;MNFWFILDIIDWGLFIVTAGTVLYLFIFAVAALFNRGSEPQKARKQNRIVILIPAYKQDEVIEQTVISVLSQAYPQRLFDIAVISDHQSEMTNMRLAQYPITLLTPNFAESTKAKSLQYAILNLPEFKIYDIALILDADNIVEQDFLMKVNNAFDTAATKAIQLHRISKNRDTAAARMDAIFEEINNTIFRRGHINLGISAALAGSGTAYDFAWFKANVMKAKTSGEDKELEALLLRQEFFIDYFDKIYVYGEKKRTTTKLNEQRGRWASQQFNNFIRNIKFLPGAIFRKQYDLADKIIQWMLIPRTTMVGIIMIMSLVLPFIYMTLALKWWILGSLALFVFAIATPDYLVDEMWDKTFLRSPFVSLWKIFHVRFFNKNK
;
A
#
# COMPACT_ATOMS: atom_id res chain seq x y z
N MET A 1 0.11 -9.86 -44.87
CA MET A 1 -0.50 -8.93 -43.90
C MET A 1 0.38 -7.69 -43.88
N ASN A 2 -0.17 -6.50 -44.24
CA ASN A 2 0.64 -5.29 -44.38
C ASN A 2 1.24 -4.87 -43.03
N PHE A 3 2.51 -4.46 -43.01
CA PHE A 3 3.21 -3.97 -41.80
C PHE A 3 2.38 -2.92 -41.06
N TRP A 4 1.75 -1.99 -41.75
CA TRP A 4 0.89 -0.95 -41.16
C TRP A 4 -0.33 -1.50 -40.41
N PHE A 5 -0.96 -2.56 -40.90
CA PHE A 5 -2.09 -3.21 -40.23
C PHE A 5 -1.67 -3.87 -38.90
N ILE A 6 -0.48 -4.47 -38.90
CA ILE A 6 0.06 -5.05 -37.62
C ILE A 6 0.36 -3.95 -36.61
N LEU A 7 0.95 -2.85 -37.10
CA LEU A 7 1.28 -1.71 -36.24
C LEU A 7 0.00 -1.09 -35.61
N ASP A 8 -1.05 -0.93 -36.42
CA ASP A 8 -2.35 -0.44 -35.94
C ASP A 8 -2.95 -1.36 -34.88
N ILE A 9 -2.93 -2.68 -35.07
CA ILE A 9 -3.45 -3.63 -34.07
C ILE A 9 -2.67 -3.52 -32.76
N ILE A 10 -1.34 -3.46 -32.83
CA ILE A 10 -0.49 -3.35 -31.63
C ILE A 10 -0.74 -2.01 -30.93
N ASP A 11 -0.82 -0.91 -31.67
CA ASP A 11 -1.07 0.42 -31.14
C ASP A 11 -2.43 0.49 -30.44
N TRP A 12 -3.50 0.03 -31.10
CA TRP A 12 -4.84 0.01 -30.51
C TRP A 12 -4.93 -0.91 -29.30
N GLY A 13 -4.32 -2.10 -29.33
CA GLY A 13 -4.28 -3.01 -28.19
C GLY A 13 -3.59 -2.37 -26.99
N LEU A 14 -2.42 -1.75 -27.20
CA LEU A 14 -1.68 -1.07 -26.16
C LEU A 14 -2.42 0.18 -25.66
N PHE A 15 -3.05 0.93 -26.56
CA PHE A 15 -3.84 2.11 -26.23
C PHE A 15 -5.04 1.76 -25.36
N ILE A 16 -5.83 0.75 -25.72
CA ILE A 16 -7.03 0.35 -24.96
C ILE A 16 -6.67 -0.03 -23.52
N VAL A 17 -5.62 -0.84 -23.34
CA VAL A 17 -5.19 -1.27 -21.99
C VAL A 17 -4.66 -0.09 -21.17
N THR A 18 -3.88 0.80 -21.81
CA THR A 18 -3.32 1.99 -21.13
C THR A 18 -4.43 3.00 -20.82
N ALA A 19 -5.34 3.25 -21.75
CA ALA A 19 -6.48 4.15 -21.57
C ALA A 19 -7.44 3.65 -20.50
N GLY A 20 -7.72 2.34 -20.47
CA GLY A 20 -8.50 1.71 -19.39
C GLY A 20 -7.87 1.96 -18.01
N THR A 21 -6.54 1.84 -17.91
CA THR A 21 -5.81 2.15 -16.65
C THR A 21 -5.94 3.63 -16.29
N VAL A 22 -5.71 4.56 -17.22
CA VAL A 22 -5.81 6.00 -16.98
C VAL A 22 -7.25 6.38 -16.58
N LEU A 23 -8.26 5.84 -17.27
CA LEU A 23 -9.67 6.10 -16.97
C LEU A 23 -10.04 5.60 -15.57
N TYR A 24 -9.60 4.41 -15.20
CA TYR A 24 -9.79 3.89 -13.84
C TYR A 24 -9.21 4.86 -12.80
N LEU A 25 -7.95 5.26 -12.96
CA LEU A 25 -7.30 6.19 -12.05
C LEU A 25 -8.02 7.55 -12.01
N PHE A 26 -8.50 8.03 -13.16
CA PHE A 26 -9.24 9.29 -13.28
C PHE A 26 -10.55 9.27 -12.47
N ILE A 27 -11.35 8.21 -12.60
CA ILE A 27 -12.62 8.07 -11.87
C ILE A 27 -12.39 8.19 -10.36
N PHE A 28 -11.42 7.46 -9.82
CA PHE A 28 -11.16 7.47 -8.39
C PHE A 28 -10.42 8.73 -7.91
N ALA A 29 -9.58 9.35 -8.75
CA ALA A 29 -8.96 10.64 -8.44
C ALA A 29 -10.03 11.75 -8.33
N VAL A 30 -10.98 11.81 -9.26
CA VAL A 30 -12.11 12.75 -9.19
C VAL A 30 -13.03 12.43 -8.01
N ALA A 31 -13.32 11.17 -7.77
CA ALA A 31 -14.11 10.75 -6.61
C ALA A 31 -13.48 11.19 -5.28
N ALA A 32 -12.14 11.22 -5.20
CA ALA A 32 -11.43 11.66 -4.01
C ALA A 32 -11.58 13.15 -3.69
N LEU A 33 -12.05 13.98 -4.63
CA LEU A 33 -12.34 15.38 -4.40
C LEU A 33 -13.63 15.62 -3.58
N PHE A 34 -14.51 14.62 -3.54
CA PHE A 34 -15.73 14.68 -2.74
C PHE A 34 -15.42 14.20 -1.32
N ASN A 35 -15.81 14.97 -0.32
CA ASN A 35 -15.57 14.60 1.07
C ASN A 35 -16.77 13.78 1.60
N ARG A 36 -16.73 12.48 1.43
CA ARG A 36 -17.75 11.54 1.94
C ARG A 36 -17.22 10.61 3.03
N GLY A 37 -15.94 10.74 3.39
CA GLY A 37 -15.31 9.92 4.43
C GLY A 37 -15.96 10.12 5.79
N SER A 38 -16.17 9.04 6.53
CA SER A 38 -16.68 9.06 7.90
C SER A 38 -15.63 9.65 8.83
N GLU A 39 -15.98 10.68 9.61
CA GLU A 39 -15.16 11.09 10.72
C GLU A 39 -15.36 10.12 11.90
N PRO A 40 -14.28 9.70 12.57
CA PRO A 40 -14.41 8.82 13.71
C PRO A 40 -15.25 9.47 14.80
N GLN A 41 -16.34 8.83 15.19
CA GLN A 41 -17.13 9.24 16.34
C GLN A 41 -16.45 8.71 17.61
N LYS A 42 -16.71 9.37 18.75
CA LYS A 42 -16.22 8.88 20.03
C LYS A 42 -16.78 7.49 20.30
N ALA A 43 -15.87 6.52 20.48
CA ALA A 43 -16.24 5.13 20.72
C ALA A 43 -17.04 4.98 22.02
N ARG A 44 -17.98 4.04 22.03
CA ARG A 44 -18.80 3.71 23.20
C ARG A 44 -17.99 3.00 24.28
N LYS A 45 -16.95 2.23 23.87
CA LYS A 45 -16.04 1.53 24.76
C LYS A 45 -14.59 1.74 24.35
N GLN A 46 -13.69 1.55 25.29
CA GLN A 46 -12.26 1.46 25.01
C GLN A 46 -11.91 -0.01 24.78
N ASN A 47 -11.53 -0.34 23.53
CA ASN A 47 -11.17 -1.69 23.13
C ASN A 47 -9.77 -2.06 23.62
N ARG A 48 -9.52 -3.35 23.83
CA ARG A 48 -8.18 -3.85 24.08
C ARG A 48 -7.44 -4.08 22.77
N ILE A 49 -6.28 -3.43 22.61
CA ILE A 49 -5.51 -3.38 21.36
C ILE A 49 -4.20 -4.13 21.54
N VAL A 50 -3.86 -5.04 20.64
CA VAL A 50 -2.50 -5.55 20.50
C VAL A 50 -1.84 -4.89 19.28
N ILE A 51 -0.67 -4.30 19.51
CA ILE A 51 0.15 -3.69 18.46
C ILE A 51 1.23 -4.68 18.07
N LEU A 52 1.20 -5.13 16.81
CA LEU A 52 2.15 -6.08 16.24
C LEU A 52 3.17 -5.32 15.39
N ILE A 53 4.46 -5.42 15.76
CA ILE A 53 5.55 -4.72 15.10
C ILE A 53 6.57 -5.76 14.58
N PRO A 54 6.39 -6.27 13.34
CA PRO A 54 7.38 -7.13 12.70
C PRO A 54 8.62 -6.31 12.32
N ALA A 55 9.79 -6.71 12.84
CA ALA A 55 11.05 -6.00 12.68
C ALA A 55 12.15 -6.95 12.15
N TYR A 56 12.44 -6.87 10.85
CA TYR A 56 13.51 -7.63 10.20
C TYR A 56 14.70 -6.72 9.91
N LYS A 57 15.82 -6.89 10.62
CA LYS A 57 17.06 -6.07 10.46
C LYS A 57 16.77 -4.57 10.49
N GLN A 58 16.08 -4.09 11.52
CA GLN A 58 15.65 -2.69 11.69
C GLN A 58 16.24 -2.06 12.97
N ASP A 59 17.48 -2.42 13.31
CA ASP A 59 18.17 -2.03 14.54
C ASP A 59 18.20 -0.52 14.79
N GLU A 60 18.28 0.28 13.72
CA GLU A 60 18.43 1.75 13.81
C GLU A 60 17.13 2.49 14.16
N VAL A 61 15.97 1.90 13.85
CA VAL A 61 14.68 2.62 13.88
C VAL A 61 13.65 2.04 14.85
N ILE A 62 13.75 0.74 15.18
CA ILE A 62 12.73 0.03 15.96
C ILE A 62 12.47 0.64 17.35
N GLU A 63 13.50 1.10 18.02
CA GLU A 63 13.39 1.68 19.36
C GLU A 63 12.53 2.95 19.37
N GLN A 64 12.68 3.81 18.36
CA GLN A 64 11.84 5.02 18.21
C GLN A 64 10.38 4.67 18.01
N THR A 65 10.08 3.63 17.23
CA THR A 65 8.71 3.12 17.04
C THR A 65 8.12 2.65 18.34
N VAL A 66 8.85 1.84 19.11
CA VAL A 66 8.40 1.34 20.44
C VAL A 66 8.12 2.51 21.38
N ILE A 67 9.02 3.49 21.46
CA ILE A 67 8.85 4.68 22.32
C ILE A 67 7.60 5.47 21.91
N SER A 68 7.37 5.68 20.60
CA SER A 68 6.19 6.41 20.12
C SER A 68 4.87 5.73 20.47
N VAL A 69 4.86 4.38 20.51
CA VAL A 69 3.67 3.60 20.88
C VAL A 69 3.52 3.53 22.40
N LEU A 70 4.59 3.49 23.17
CA LEU A 70 4.53 3.54 24.64
C LEU A 70 4.03 4.89 25.16
N SER A 71 4.25 5.99 24.42
CA SER A 71 3.85 7.36 24.81
C SER A 71 2.36 7.67 24.53
N GLN A 72 1.53 6.67 24.23
CA GLN A 72 0.13 6.88 23.86
C GLN A 72 -0.75 7.36 25.03
N ALA A 73 -1.59 8.36 24.73
CA ALA A 73 -2.67 8.81 25.64
C ALA A 73 -3.87 7.83 25.60
N TYR A 74 -3.59 6.57 25.87
CA TYR A 74 -4.56 5.47 25.95
C TYR A 74 -4.27 4.66 27.22
N PRO A 75 -5.27 4.09 27.91
CA PRO A 75 -5.02 3.37 29.15
C PRO A 75 -4.03 2.21 28.96
N GLN A 76 -2.90 2.22 29.65
CA GLN A 76 -1.82 1.23 29.48
C GLN A 76 -2.28 -0.22 29.66
N ARG A 77 -3.29 -0.46 30.52
CA ARG A 77 -3.89 -1.80 30.72
C ARG A 77 -4.69 -2.31 29.52
N LEU A 78 -5.00 -1.43 28.56
CA LEU A 78 -5.82 -1.75 27.38
C LEU A 78 -5.02 -1.87 26.09
N PHE A 79 -3.70 -1.78 26.13
CA PHE A 79 -2.91 -2.11 24.96
C PHE A 79 -1.64 -2.86 25.35
N ASP A 80 -1.20 -3.72 24.46
CA ASP A 80 0.05 -4.45 24.55
C ASP A 80 0.83 -4.28 23.25
N ILE A 81 2.16 -4.24 23.35
CA ILE A 81 3.06 -4.13 22.19
C ILE A 81 3.80 -5.46 22.08
N ALA A 82 3.69 -6.11 20.94
CA ALA A 82 4.47 -7.29 20.58
C ALA A 82 5.45 -6.95 19.45
N VAL A 83 6.73 -6.93 19.75
CA VAL A 83 7.81 -6.74 18.79
C VAL A 83 8.32 -8.11 18.36
N ILE A 84 8.28 -8.38 17.06
CA ILE A 84 8.78 -9.61 16.46
C ILE A 84 10.17 -9.29 15.89
N SER A 85 11.18 -9.51 16.71
CA SER A 85 12.58 -9.19 16.47
C SER A 85 13.23 -10.30 15.63
N ASP A 86 13.19 -10.13 14.32
CA ASP A 86 13.71 -11.09 13.36
C ASP A 86 15.07 -10.62 12.83
N HIS A 87 16.14 -11.35 13.15
CA HIS A 87 17.54 -11.03 12.77
C HIS A 87 18.01 -9.64 13.21
N GLN A 88 17.52 -9.11 14.35
CA GLN A 88 18.09 -7.94 14.99
C GLN A 88 19.37 -8.30 15.74
N SER A 89 20.21 -7.30 16.01
CA SER A 89 21.40 -7.47 16.84
C SER A 89 21.03 -7.78 18.29
N GLU A 90 21.91 -8.51 18.99
CA GLU A 90 21.74 -8.82 20.40
C GLU A 90 21.66 -7.53 21.25
N MET A 91 22.46 -6.52 20.90
CA MET A 91 22.42 -5.22 21.56
C MET A 91 21.04 -4.54 21.44
N THR A 92 20.41 -4.61 20.28
CA THR A 92 19.05 -4.07 20.07
C THR A 92 18.03 -4.85 20.90
N ASN A 93 18.13 -6.17 20.92
CA ASN A 93 17.26 -7.01 21.75
C ASN A 93 17.40 -6.73 23.23
N MET A 94 18.63 -6.52 23.74
CA MET A 94 18.88 -6.12 25.13
C MET A 94 18.23 -4.78 25.49
N ARG A 95 18.30 -3.78 24.57
CA ARG A 95 17.63 -2.49 24.78
C ARG A 95 16.12 -2.63 24.75
N LEU A 96 15.56 -3.37 23.80
CA LEU A 96 14.13 -3.61 23.69
C LEU A 96 13.56 -4.35 24.89
N ALA A 97 14.32 -5.26 25.49
CA ALA A 97 13.92 -6.00 26.70
C ALA A 97 13.75 -5.11 27.94
N GLN A 98 14.27 -3.87 27.93
CA GLN A 98 14.08 -2.92 29.04
C GLN A 98 12.71 -2.21 29.00
N TYR A 99 12.00 -2.28 27.88
CA TYR A 99 10.68 -1.68 27.73
C TYR A 99 9.57 -2.67 28.15
N PRO A 100 8.40 -2.18 28.59
CA PRO A 100 7.25 -3.02 28.96
C PRO A 100 6.54 -3.55 27.70
N ILE A 101 7.21 -4.41 26.95
CA ILE A 101 6.73 -5.00 25.70
C ILE A 101 6.87 -6.53 25.72
N THR A 102 6.16 -7.21 24.84
CA THR A 102 6.40 -8.62 24.54
C THR A 102 7.43 -8.70 23.40
N LEU A 103 8.67 -9.05 23.74
CA LEU A 103 9.73 -9.25 22.76
C LEU A 103 9.75 -10.72 22.31
N LEU A 104 9.50 -10.94 21.03
CA LEU A 104 9.51 -12.26 20.40
C LEU A 104 10.71 -12.35 19.44
N THR A 105 11.57 -13.32 19.63
CA THR A 105 12.83 -13.51 18.86
C THR A 105 12.78 -14.81 18.06
N PRO A 106 12.04 -14.84 16.92
CA PRO A 106 12.00 -16.04 16.08
C PRO A 106 13.34 -16.28 15.38
N ASN A 107 13.58 -17.54 15.05
CA ASN A 107 14.71 -17.94 14.22
C ASN A 107 14.19 -18.55 12.91
N PHE A 108 13.90 -17.70 11.92
CA PHE A 108 13.41 -18.15 10.62
C PHE A 108 14.57 -18.40 9.65
N ALA A 109 14.54 -19.54 8.96
CA ALA A 109 15.46 -19.80 7.84
C ALA A 109 15.18 -18.81 6.67
N GLU A 110 13.92 -18.51 6.43
CA GLU A 110 13.44 -17.51 5.47
C GLU A 110 12.45 -16.59 6.14
N SER A 111 12.82 -15.32 6.29
CA SER A 111 12.02 -14.30 6.95
C SER A 111 10.97 -13.72 6.01
N THR A 112 9.72 -13.69 6.47
CA THR A 112 8.64 -12.95 5.82
C THR A 112 7.77 -12.28 6.87
N LYS A 113 7.13 -11.16 6.51
CA LYS A 113 6.21 -10.46 7.42
C LYS A 113 5.03 -11.36 7.82
N ALA A 114 4.53 -12.19 6.90
CA ALA A 114 3.50 -13.18 7.20
C ALA A 114 3.92 -14.12 8.33
N LYS A 115 5.12 -14.71 8.26
CA LYS A 115 5.65 -15.60 9.30
C LYS A 115 5.81 -14.88 10.65
N SER A 116 6.27 -13.63 10.64
CA SER A 116 6.40 -12.82 11.86
C SER A 116 5.03 -12.59 12.52
N LEU A 117 4.01 -12.22 11.75
CA LEU A 117 2.65 -12.02 12.27
C LEU A 117 2.03 -13.32 12.78
N GLN A 118 2.23 -14.44 12.07
CA GLN A 118 1.79 -15.77 12.51
C GLN A 118 2.46 -16.17 13.81
N TYR A 119 3.79 -15.99 13.89
CA TYR A 119 4.55 -16.29 15.09
C TYR A 119 4.07 -15.46 16.28
N ALA A 120 3.79 -14.17 16.08
CA ALA A 120 3.23 -13.32 17.12
C ALA A 120 1.92 -13.88 17.65
N ILE A 121 0.96 -14.20 16.77
CA ILE A 121 -0.36 -14.71 17.17
C ILE A 121 -0.27 -16.03 17.94
N LEU A 122 0.69 -16.89 17.61
CA LEU A 122 0.91 -18.17 18.31
C LEU A 122 1.59 -18.01 19.68
N ASN A 123 2.30 -16.89 19.89
CA ASN A 123 3.06 -16.65 21.13
C ASN A 123 2.49 -15.52 22.00
N LEU A 124 1.34 -14.93 21.64
CA LEU A 124 0.62 -14.03 22.54
C LEU A 124 0.04 -14.81 23.71
N PRO A 125 0.01 -14.21 24.93
CA PRO A 125 -0.58 -14.84 26.09
C PRO A 125 -2.06 -15.20 25.87
N GLU A 126 -2.42 -16.47 26.01
CA GLU A 126 -3.78 -16.98 25.77
C GLU A 126 -4.84 -16.38 26.71
N PHE A 127 -4.42 -16.00 27.92
CA PHE A 127 -5.32 -15.40 28.91
C PHE A 127 -5.68 -13.93 28.62
N LYS A 128 -4.97 -13.28 27.66
CA LYS A 128 -5.28 -11.92 27.23
C LYS A 128 -6.24 -11.93 26.06
N ILE A 129 -7.39 -11.32 26.25
CA ILE A 129 -8.40 -11.14 25.19
C ILE A 129 -8.20 -9.77 24.57
N TYR A 130 -7.98 -9.72 23.25
CA TYR A 130 -7.88 -8.49 22.48
C TYR A 130 -9.11 -8.31 21.60
N ASP A 131 -9.50 -7.06 21.36
CA ASP A 131 -10.56 -6.69 20.45
C ASP A 131 -9.96 -6.33 19.04
N ILE A 132 -8.78 -5.68 19.05
CA ILE A 132 -8.15 -5.13 17.84
C ILE A 132 -6.70 -5.62 17.74
N ALA A 133 -6.31 -6.06 16.53
CA ALA A 133 -4.92 -6.26 16.13
C ALA A 133 -4.50 -5.09 15.22
N LEU A 134 -3.54 -4.28 15.66
CA LEU A 134 -2.98 -3.16 14.91
C LEU A 134 -1.58 -3.52 14.41
N ILE A 135 -1.34 -3.39 13.11
CA ILE A 135 -0.03 -3.68 12.51
C ILE A 135 0.68 -2.36 12.21
N LEU A 136 1.89 -2.21 12.74
CA LEU A 136 2.82 -1.12 12.44
C LEU A 136 4.14 -1.70 11.93
N ASP A 137 4.76 -1.04 10.94
CA ASP A 137 6.11 -1.36 10.52
C ASP A 137 7.13 -0.84 11.56
N ALA A 138 8.32 -1.43 11.59
CA ALA A 138 9.36 -1.13 12.59
C ALA A 138 9.93 0.30 12.49
N ASP A 139 9.61 1.04 11.44
CA ASP A 139 10.01 2.43 11.20
C ASP A 139 8.86 3.44 11.36
N ASN A 140 7.71 2.99 11.86
CA ASN A 140 6.53 3.82 11.98
C ASN A 140 6.52 4.63 13.29
N ILE A 141 6.23 5.91 13.17
CA ILE A 141 6.00 6.82 14.29
C ILE A 141 4.53 7.24 14.29
N VAL A 142 3.95 7.37 15.47
CA VAL A 142 2.54 7.74 15.64
C VAL A 142 2.37 8.86 16.67
N GLU A 143 1.29 9.63 16.54
CA GLU A 143 0.94 10.72 17.47
C GLU A 143 0.47 10.17 18.83
N GLN A 144 0.51 10.98 19.87
CA GLN A 144 0.13 10.54 21.23
C GLN A 144 -1.34 10.11 21.38
N ASP A 145 -2.25 10.67 20.59
CA ASP A 145 -3.68 10.34 20.60
C ASP A 145 -4.06 9.25 19.59
N PHE A 146 -3.06 8.65 18.93
CA PHE A 146 -3.26 7.71 17.83
C PHE A 146 -4.12 6.49 18.22
N LEU A 147 -3.82 5.81 19.34
CA LEU A 147 -4.60 4.64 19.77
C LEU A 147 -6.04 5.01 20.11
N MET A 148 -6.28 6.19 20.65
CA MET A 148 -7.64 6.69 20.88
C MET A 148 -8.38 6.92 19.56
N LYS A 149 -7.71 7.52 18.58
CA LYS A 149 -8.26 7.72 17.25
C LYS A 149 -8.55 6.39 16.55
N VAL A 150 -7.65 5.40 16.66
CA VAL A 150 -7.84 4.04 16.13
C VAL A 150 -9.05 3.36 16.77
N ASN A 151 -9.17 3.45 18.09
CA ASN A 151 -10.31 2.89 18.82
C ASN A 151 -11.64 3.49 18.32
N ASN A 152 -11.69 4.82 18.19
CA ASN A 152 -12.87 5.52 17.72
C ASN A 152 -13.22 5.15 16.27
N ALA A 153 -12.22 5.08 15.40
CA ALA A 153 -12.38 4.69 14.00
C ALA A 153 -12.90 3.26 13.84
N PHE A 154 -12.35 2.34 14.62
CA PHE A 154 -12.75 0.93 14.56
C PHE A 154 -14.19 0.70 15.05
N ASP A 155 -14.59 1.39 16.11
CA ASP A 155 -15.99 1.36 16.61
C ASP A 155 -16.96 2.00 15.61
N THR A 156 -16.56 3.09 14.95
CA THR A 156 -17.37 3.79 13.94
C THR A 156 -17.54 2.97 12.67
N ALA A 157 -16.48 2.34 12.18
CA ALA A 157 -16.48 1.59 10.93
C ALA A 157 -17.36 0.33 10.98
N ALA A 158 -17.52 -0.28 12.17
CA ALA A 158 -18.28 -1.52 12.37
C ALA A 158 -17.91 -2.63 11.36
N THR A 159 -16.63 -2.69 10.97
CA THR A 159 -16.08 -3.63 9.97
C THR A 159 -14.98 -4.52 10.58
N LYS A 160 -14.44 -5.45 9.80
CA LYS A 160 -13.36 -6.35 10.23
C LYS A 160 -11.96 -5.80 9.98
N ALA A 161 -11.82 -4.75 9.19
CA ALA A 161 -10.53 -4.11 8.93
C ALA A 161 -10.68 -2.63 8.56
N ILE A 162 -9.76 -1.81 9.03
CA ILE A 162 -9.61 -0.42 8.62
C ILE A 162 -8.18 -0.15 8.19
N GLN A 163 -8.01 0.69 7.19
CA GLN A 163 -6.72 1.24 6.79
C GLN A 163 -6.59 2.66 7.29
N LEU A 164 -5.44 3.00 7.85
CA LEU A 164 -5.09 4.35 8.31
C LEU A 164 -4.21 5.05 7.27
N HIS A 165 -4.13 6.38 7.37
CA HIS A 165 -3.38 7.21 6.43
C HIS A 165 -1.87 7.08 6.67
N ARG A 166 -1.17 6.46 5.73
CA ARG A 166 0.30 6.39 5.76
C ARG A 166 0.88 7.63 5.12
N ILE A 167 1.76 8.31 5.85
CA ILE A 167 2.42 9.54 5.42
C ILE A 167 3.94 9.39 5.51
N SER A 168 4.67 10.17 4.73
CA SER A 168 6.12 10.19 4.76
C SER A 168 6.67 10.95 5.95
N LYS A 169 7.58 10.32 6.72
CA LYS A 169 8.35 10.99 7.78
C LYS A 169 9.47 11.87 7.21
N ASN A 170 10.06 11.48 6.09
CA ASN A 170 11.19 12.18 5.47
C ASN A 170 10.97 12.44 3.98
N ARG A 171 11.52 13.55 3.48
CA ARG A 171 11.51 13.97 2.06
C ARG A 171 12.84 14.58 1.65
N ASP A 172 13.91 14.20 2.34
CA ASP A 172 15.27 14.77 2.24
C ASP A 172 15.97 14.44 0.92
N THR A 173 15.59 13.36 0.25
CA THR A 173 16.17 12.95 -1.04
C THR A 173 15.12 12.86 -2.16
N ALA A 174 15.57 12.90 -3.42
CA ALA A 174 14.68 12.72 -4.58
C ALA A 174 13.93 11.38 -4.53
N ALA A 175 14.57 10.30 -4.05
CA ALA A 175 13.94 9.00 -3.88
C ALA A 175 12.84 9.05 -2.82
N ALA A 176 13.10 9.67 -1.66
CA ALA A 176 12.13 9.81 -0.59
C ALA A 176 10.95 10.69 -0.99
N ARG A 177 11.18 11.80 -1.72
CA ARG A 177 10.10 12.64 -2.29
C ARG A 177 9.22 11.85 -3.25
N MET A 178 9.83 11.11 -4.17
CA MET A 178 9.10 10.25 -5.10
C MET A 178 8.24 9.21 -4.40
N ASP A 179 8.79 8.58 -3.36
CA ASP A 179 8.06 7.56 -2.60
C ASP A 179 6.91 8.19 -1.80
N ALA A 180 7.11 9.39 -1.24
CA ALA A 180 6.06 10.16 -0.57
C ALA A 180 4.91 10.52 -1.53
N ILE A 181 5.20 11.01 -2.74
CA ILE A 181 4.19 11.32 -3.76
C ILE A 181 3.42 10.05 -4.16
N PHE A 182 4.11 8.93 -4.36
CA PHE A 182 3.44 7.68 -4.72
C PHE A 182 2.54 7.15 -3.61
N GLU A 183 2.94 7.29 -2.34
CA GLU A 183 2.09 6.90 -1.20
C GLU A 183 0.83 7.77 -1.14
N GLU A 184 0.95 9.10 -1.34
CA GLU A 184 -0.21 10.00 -1.33
C GLU A 184 -1.15 9.77 -2.52
N ILE A 185 -0.62 9.46 -3.71
CA ILE A 185 -1.45 9.03 -4.84
C ILE A 185 -2.22 7.74 -4.49
N ASN A 186 -1.61 6.80 -3.74
CA ASN A 186 -2.31 5.61 -3.26
C ASN A 186 -3.40 5.97 -2.24
N ASN A 187 -3.12 6.86 -1.28
CA ASN A 187 -4.09 7.35 -0.29
C ASN A 187 -5.29 8.02 -0.98
N THR A 188 -5.01 8.84 -1.98
CA THR A 188 -6.04 9.58 -2.72
C THR A 188 -6.87 8.64 -3.61
N ILE A 189 -6.25 7.88 -4.49
CA ILE A 189 -6.96 7.09 -5.51
C ILE A 189 -7.52 5.80 -4.91
N PHE A 190 -6.65 4.95 -4.33
CA PHE A 190 -7.02 3.58 -3.94
C PHE A 190 -7.63 3.46 -2.53
N ARG A 191 -7.74 4.56 -1.79
CA ARG A 191 -8.36 4.60 -0.46
C ARG A 191 -9.48 5.63 -0.41
N ARG A 192 -9.19 6.95 -0.36
CA ARG A 192 -10.21 7.99 -0.28
C ARG A 192 -11.21 7.95 -1.44
N GLY A 193 -10.70 7.86 -2.69
CA GLY A 193 -11.56 7.79 -3.88
C GLY A 193 -12.49 6.58 -3.86
N HIS A 194 -12.00 5.43 -3.41
CA HIS A 194 -12.81 4.21 -3.28
C HIS A 194 -13.90 4.38 -2.22
N ILE A 195 -13.54 4.82 -1.02
CA ILE A 195 -14.51 5.08 0.06
C ILE A 195 -15.60 6.05 -0.38
N ASN A 196 -15.24 7.12 -1.09
CA ASN A 196 -16.19 8.11 -1.56
C ASN A 196 -17.20 7.56 -2.60
N LEU A 197 -16.86 6.47 -3.28
CA LEU A 197 -17.76 5.72 -4.17
C LEU A 197 -18.45 4.53 -3.48
N GLY A 198 -18.22 4.32 -2.19
CA GLY A 198 -18.80 3.19 -1.45
C GLY A 198 -18.12 1.85 -1.76
N ILE A 199 -16.85 1.87 -2.18
CA ILE A 199 -16.03 0.71 -2.48
C ILE A 199 -14.90 0.60 -1.43
N SER A 200 -14.52 -0.61 -1.07
CA SER A 200 -13.50 -0.91 -0.07
C SER A 200 -12.13 -0.29 -0.40
N ALA A 201 -11.51 0.31 0.60
CA ALA A 201 -10.16 0.84 0.50
C ALA A 201 -9.11 -0.26 0.27
N ALA A 202 -8.00 0.11 -0.37
CA ALA A 202 -6.84 -0.78 -0.49
C ALA A 202 -6.07 -0.87 0.82
N LEU A 203 -5.75 -2.10 1.26
CA LEU A 203 -4.87 -2.32 2.39
C LEU A 203 -3.40 -2.06 2.02
N ALA A 204 -2.64 -1.62 3.02
CA ALA A 204 -1.18 -1.60 3.01
C ALA A 204 -0.66 -2.51 4.13
N GLY A 205 0.63 -2.85 4.05
CA GLY A 205 1.24 -3.72 5.05
C GLY A 205 1.32 -3.11 6.46
N SER A 206 1.04 -1.82 6.63
CA SER A 206 1.16 -1.10 7.89
C SER A 206 0.07 -0.05 8.05
N GLY A 207 -0.18 0.38 9.29
CA GLY A 207 -1.29 1.29 9.59
C GLY A 207 -2.63 0.62 9.33
N THR A 208 -2.72 -0.68 9.57
CA THR A 208 -3.95 -1.46 9.39
C THR A 208 -4.39 -2.04 10.73
N ALA A 209 -5.64 -1.83 11.08
CA ALA A 209 -6.24 -2.44 12.26
C ALA A 209 -7.31 -3.46 11.85
N TYR A 210 -7.29 -4.60 12.50
CA TYR A 210 -8.20 -5.72 12.25
C TYR A 210 -8.98 -6.07 13.52
N ASP A 211 -10.20 -6.59 13.34
CA ASP A 211 -10.86 -7.37 14.38
C ASP A 211 -9.93 -8.54 14.77
N PHE A 212 -9.58 -8.62 16.03
CA PHE A 212 -8.57 -9.59 16.49
C PHE A 212 -9.00 -11.04 16.23
N ALA A 213 -10.26 -11.37 16.46
CA ALA A 213 -10.76 -12.73 16.26
C ALA A 213 -10.70 -13.10 14.76
N TRP A 214 -11.10 -12.19 13.88
CA TRP A 214 -10.97 -12.39 12.44
C TRP A 214 -9.52 -12.56 12.03
N PHE A 215 -8.63 -11.69 12.52
CA PHE A 215 -7.20 -11.71 12.19
C PHE A 215 -6.55 -13.02 12.64
N LYS A 216 -6.78 -13.45 13.89
CA LYS A 216 -6.28 -14.71 14.44
C LYS A 216 -6.70 -15.92 13.61
N ALA A 217 -7.96 -15.94 13.13
CA ALA A 217 -8.51 -17.05 12.33
C ALA A 217 -7.98 -17.06 10.88
N ASN A 218 -7.47 -15.94 10.36
CA ASN A 218 -7.14 -15.82 8.93
C ASN A 218 -5.65 -15.59 8.64
N VAL A 219 -4.86 -15.04 9.57
CA VAL A 219 -3.44 -14.73 9.35
C VAL A 219 -2.61 -15.98 8.97
N MET A 220 -2.99 -17.15 9.48
CA MET A 220 -2.36 -18.44 9.12
C MET A 220 -2.54 -18.84 7.66
N LYS A 221 -3.46 -18.21 6.94
CA LYS A 221 -3.70 -18.44 5.51
C LYS A 221 -2.79 -17.62 4.60
N ALA A 222 -2.16 -16.56 5.13
CA ALA A 222 -1.20 -15.76 4.39
C ALA A 222 0.12 -16.53 4.24
N LYS A 223 0.58 -16.71 3.00
CA LYS A 223 1.72 -17.60 2.68
C LYS A 223 2.89 -16.86 2.04
N THR A 224 2.66 -15.66 1.54
CA THR A 224 3.67 -14.90 0.78
C THR A 224 4.12 -13.64 1.53
N SER A 225 5.13 -12.98 1.00
CA SER A 225 5.58 -11.68 1.49
C SER A 225 4.61 -10.52 1.18
N GLY A 226 3.50 -10.80 0.48
CA GLY A 226 2.38 -9.87 0.25
C GLY A 226 1.18 -10.24 1.10
N GLU A 227 1.37 -10.46 2.39
CA GLU A 227 0.36 -10.87 3.36
C GLU A 227 -0.82 -9.90 3.43
N ASP A 228 -0.55 -8.60 3.25
CA ASP A 228 -1.57 -7.55 3.21
C ASP A 228 -2.58 -7.78 2.08
N LYS A 229 -2.08 -8.13 0.89
CA LYS A 229 -2.92 -8.41 -0.28
C LYS A 229 -3.67 -9.76 -0.16
N GLU A 230 -3.06 -10.73 0.50
CA GLU A 230 -3.72 -12.01 0.77
C GLU A 230 -4.84 -11.85 1.80
N LEU A 231 -4.62 -11.07 2.87
CA LEU A 231 -5.63 -10.73 3.86
C LEU A 231 -6.74 -9.86 3.27
N GLU A 232 -6.38 -8.87 2.42
CA GLU A 232 -7.34 -8.06 1.65
C GLU A 232 -8.27 -8.95 0.81
N ALA A 233 -7.71 -9.88 0.05
CA ALA A 233 -8.50 -10.83 -0.74
C ALA A 233 -9.41 -11.71 0.11
N LEU A 234 -8.96 -12.13 1.30
CA LEU A 234 -9.77 -12.93 2.23
C LEU A 234 -10.94 -12.13 2.80
N LEU A 235 -10.72 -10.86 3.20
CA LEU A 235 -11.80 -9.97 3.66
C LEU A 235 -12.88 -9.83 2.59
N LEU A 236 -12.48 -9.45 1.37
CA LEU A 236 -13.42 -9.17 0.28
C LEU A 236 -14.17 -10.41 -0.20
N ARG A 237 -13.55 -11.60 -0.14
CA ARG A 237 -14.26 -12.86 -0.42
C ARG A 237 -15.27 -13.23 0.65
N GLN A 238 -15.08 -12.75 1.87
CA GLN A 238 -16.01 -12.91 2.98
C GLN A 238 -17.00 -11.75 3.07
N GLU A 239 -17.02 -10.87 2.06
CA GLU A 239 -17.90 -9.70 1.94
C GLU A 239 -17.74 -8.69 3.08
N PHE A 240 -16.55 -8.62 3.70
CA PHE A 240 -16.24 -7.60 4.66
C PHE A 240 -15.69 -6.36 3.96
N PHE A 241 -16.31 -5.23 4.25
CA PHE A 241 -15.86 -3.92 3.80
C PHE A 241 -14.55 -3.53 4.48
N ILE A 242 -13.68 -2.80 3.78
CA ILE A 242 -12.45 -2.25 4.32
C ILE A 242 -12.57 -0.73 4.31
N ASP A 243 -12.66 -0.12 5.49
CA ASP A 243 -12.79 1.32 5.63
C ASP A 243 -11.43 2.03 5.63
N TYR A 244 -11.44 3.35 5.45
CA TYR A 244 -10.24 4.19 5.43
C TYR A 244 -10.44 5.48 6.20
N PHE A 245 -9.49 5.80 7.09
CA PHE A 245 -9.52 7.02 7.88
C PHE A 245 -8.32 7.91 7.54
N ASP A 246 -8.56 8.94 6.77
CA ASP A 246 -7.54 9.82 6.19
C ASP A 246 -6.93 10.83 7.19
N LYS A 247 -7.55 11.04 8.35
CA LYS A 247 -7.09 11.95 9.42
C LYS A 247 -6.34 11.24 10.56
N ILE A 248 -6.09 9.94 10.44
CA ILE A 248 -5.32 9.16 11.43
C ILE A 248 -4.00 8.76 10.79
N TYR A 249 -2.93 9.44 11.19
CA TYR A 249 -1.64 9.36 10.51
C TYR A 249 -0.70 8.31 11.11
N VAL A 250 -0.02 7.60 10.19
CA VAL A 250 1.11 6.72 10.50
C VAL A 250 2.31 7.21 9.68
N TYR A 251 3.32 7.74 10.36
CA TYR A 251 4.51 8.32 9.74
C TYR A 251 5.55 7.23 9.49
N GLY A 252 5.80 6.88 8.24
CA GLY A 252 6.78 5.87 7.84
C GLY A 252 8.02 6.48 7.22
N GLU A 253 9.19 5.88 7.47
CA GLU A 253 10.43 6.33 6.85
C GLU A 253 10.51 5.88 5.39
N LYS A 254 10.85 6.81 4.50
CA LYS A 254 10.97 6.56 3.06
C LYS A 254 12.41 6.22 2.67
N LYS A 255 12.56 5.36 1.66
CA LYS A 255 13.87 4.93 1.17
C LYS A 255 14.64 6.10 0.56
N ARG A 256 15.85 6.35 1.07
CA ARG A 256 16.69 7.48 0.64
C ARG A 256 17.43 7.24 -0.67
N THR A 257 17.56 5.99 -1.10
CA THR A 257 18.27 5.63 -2.33
C THR A 257 17.33 5.07 -3.39
N THR A 258 17.56 5.49 -4.65
CA THR A 258 16.77 5.05 -5.80
C THR A 258 16.86 3.53 -6.01
N THR A 259 18.00 2.92 -5.70
CA THR A 259 18.18 1.45 -5.83
C THR A 259 17.22 0.70 -4.90
N LYS A 260 17.23 1.01 -3.59
CA LYS A 260 16.32 0.39 -2.61
C LYS A 260 14.85 0.62 -2.95
N LEU A 261 14.49 1.84 -3.42
CA LEU A 261 13.14 2.16 -3.84
C LEU A 261 12.68 1.32 -5.04
N ASN A 262 13.57 1.11 -6.02
CA ASN A 262 13.22 0.32 -7.20
C ASN A 262 13.11 -1.18 -6.91
N GLU A 263 13.95 -1.72 -6.03
CA GLU A 263 13.85 -3.10 -5.55
C GLU A 263 12.49 -3.33 -4.84
N GLN A 264 12.09 -2.38 -4.00
CA GLN A 264 10.80 -2.41 -3.33
C GLN A 264 9.64 -2.37 -4.32
N ARG A 265 9.67 -1.47 -5.31
CA ARG A 265 8.65 -1.36 -6.35
C ARG A 265 8.58 -2.62 -7.23
N GLY A 266 9.72 -3.22 -7.56
CA GLY A 266 9.78 -4.49 -8.29
C GLY A 266 9.08 -5.62 -7.53
N ARG A 267 9.32 -5.72 -6.21
CA ARG A 267 8.62 -6.69 -5.36
C ARG A 267 7.11 -6.44 -5.34
N TRP A 268 6.67 -5.18 -5.18
CA TRP A 268 5.25 -4.84 -5.18
C TRP A 268 4.55 -5.16 -6.51
N ALA A 269 5.19 -4.85 -7.65
CA ALA A 269 4.66 -5.18 -8.96
C ALA A 269 4.52 -6.70 -9.15
N SER A 270 5.52 -7.47 -8.71
CA SER A 270 5.47 -8.94 -8.76
C SER A 270 4.36 -9.50 -7.86
N GLN A 271 4.20 -8.96 -6.65
CA GLN A 271 3.12 -9.35 -5.73
C GLN A 271 1.74 -9.01 -6.31
N GLN A 272 1.57 -7.81 -6.89
CA GLN A 272 0.35 -7.39 -7.56
C GLN A 272 -0.03 -8.37 -8.68
N PHE A 273 0.92 -8.69 -9.57
CA PHE A 273 0.70 -9.63 -10.65
C PHE A 273 0.35 -11.04 -10.16
N ASN A 274 1.07 -11.54 -9.16
CA ASN A 274 0.78 -12.85 -8.57
C ASN A 274 -0.61 -12.91 -7.94
N ASN A 275 -1.03 -11.84 -7.27
CA ASN A 275 -2.37 -11.75 -6.69
C ASN A 275 -3.45 -11.66 -7.78
N PHE A 276 -3.19 -10.93 -8.87
CA PHE A 276 -4.07 -10.93 -10.04
C PHE A 276 -4.27 -12.34 -10.60
N ILE A 277 -3.20 -13.07 -10.92
CA ILE A 277 -3.28 -14.43 -11.47
C ILE A 277 -4.03 -15.38 -10.55
N ARG A 278 -3.80 -15.30 -9.23
CA ARG A 278 -4.49 -16.16 -8.25
C ARG A 278 -5.98 -15.86 -8.12
N ASN A 279 -6.38 -14.62 -8.36
CA ASN A 279 -7.73 -14.14 -8.08
C ASN A 279 -8.59 -13.92 -9.33
N ILE A 280 -8.03 -13.83 -10.54
CA ILE A 280 -8.76 -13.57 -11.80
C ILE A 280 -9.91 -14.55 -12.01
N LYS A 281 -9.76 -15.81 -11.62
CA LYS A 281 -10.80 -16.84 -11.72
C LYS A 281 -12.07 -16.52 -10.93
N PHE A 282 -12.00 -15.65 -9.92
CA PHE A 282 -13.15 -15.22 -9.13
C PHE A 282 -13.89 -14.04 -9.75
N LEU A 283 -13.30 -13.33 -10.73
CA LEU A 283 -13.86 -12.12 -11.31
C LEU A 283 -15.25 -12.33 -11.94
N PRO A 284 -15.49 -13.37 -12.77
CA PRO A 284 -16.83 -13.58 -13.32
C PRO A 284 -17.88 -13.80 -12.22
N GLY A 285 -17.55 -14.64 -11.22
CA GLY A 285 -18.44 -14.91 -10.10
C GLY A 285 -18.72 -13.66 -9.25
N ALA A 286 -17.71 -12.82 -9.02
CA ALA A 286 -17.86 -11.58 -8.28
C ALA A 286 -18.81 -10.60 -9.01
N ILE A 287 -18.69 -10.47 -10.33
CA ILE A 287 -19.57 -9.61 -11.14
C ILE A 287 -21.01 -10.14 -11.09
N PHE A 288 -21.23 -11.43 -11.30
CA PHE A 288 -22.58 -12.03 -11.28
C PHE A 288 -23.26 -11.93 -9.91
N ARG A 289 -22.49 -12.05 -8.82
CA ARG A 289 -22.98 -11.95 -7.43
C ARG A 289 -23.05 -10.54 -6.91
N LYS A 290 -22.70 -9.53 -7.72
CA LYS A 290 -22.65 -8.10 -7.34
C LYS A 290 -21.68 -7.82 -6.17
N GLN A 291 -20.62 -8.64 -6.02
CA GLN A 291 -19.53 -8.43 -5.07
C GLN A 291 -18.57 -7.38 -5.65
N TYR A 292 -19.02 -6.11 -5.69
CA TYR A 292 -18.31 -5.03 -6.38
C TYR A 292 -16.93 -4.76 -5.81
N ASP A 293 -16.76 -4.85 -4.48
CA ASP A 293 -15.46 -4.68 -3.82
C ASP A 293 -14.43 -5.71 -4.30
N LEU A 294 -14.82 -6.99 -4.37
CA LEU A 294 -13.94 -8.04 -4.86
C LEU A 294 -13.64 -7.88 -6.36
N ALA A 295 -14.65 -7.55 -7.16
CA ALA A 295 -14.48 -7.33 -8.59
C ALA A 295 -13.54 -6.15 -8.87
N ASP A 296 -13.76 -5.01 -8.20
CA ASP A 296 -12.92 -3.83 -8.29
C ASP A 296 -11.47 -4.14 -7.90
N LYS A 297 -11.27 -4.86 -6.80
CA LYS A 297 -9.94 -5.21 -6.34
C LYS A 297 -9.17 -6.09 -7.34
N ILE A 298 -9.83 -7.04 -7.96
CA ILE A 298 -9.21 -7.87 -9.02
C ILE A 298 -8.85 -7.00 -10.22
N ILE A 299 -9.71 -6.05 -10.63
CA ILE A 299 -9.42 -5.08 -11.67
C ILE A 299 -8.23 -4.19 -11.27
N GLN A 300 -8.18 -3.72 -10.02
CA GLN A 300 -7.06 -2.92 -9.50
C GLN A 300 -5.71 -3.67 -9.63
N TRP A 301 -5.68 -4.97 -9.33
CA TRP A 301 -4.46 -5.77 -9.51
C TRP A 301 -4.09 -6.00 -10.98
N MET A 302 -5.02 -5.88 -11.92
CA MET A 302 -4.78 -5.97 -13.37
C MET A 302 -4.17 -4.69 -13.95
N LEU A 303 -4.32 -3.53 -13.28
CA LEU A 303 -3.85 -2.25 -13.79
C LEU A 303 -2.35 -2.26 -14.09
N ILE A 304 -1.96 -1.59 -15.16
CA ILE A 304 -0.55 -1.38 -15.49
C ILE A 304 0.12 -0.56 -14.38
N PRO A 305 1.32 -0.96 -13.89
CA PRO A 305 2.07 -0.14 -12.95
C PRO A 305 2.26 1.28 -13.50
N ARG A 306 1.99 2.29 -12.66
CA ARG A 306 1.97 3.72 -13.08
C ARG A 306 3.24 4.17 -13.81
N THR A 307 4.40 3.72 -13.36
CA THR A 307 5.68 4.05 -14.00
C THR A 307 5.78 3.45 -15.41
N THR A 308 5.30 2.22 -15.61
CA THR A 308 5.23 1.57 -16.91
C THR A 308 4.21 2.27 -17.80
N MET A 309 3.03 2.60 -17.27
CA MET A 309 1.99 3.35 -18.00
C MET A 309 2.50 4.69 -18.52
N VAL A 310 3.14 5.49 -17.67
CA VAL A 310 3.73 6.78 -18.07
C VAL A 310 4.81 6.56 -19.12
N GLY A 311 5.64 5.53 -18.97
CA GLY A 311 6.66 5.18 -19.94
C GLY A 311 6.09 4.82 -21.32
N ILE A 312 5.03 4.03 -21.36
CA ILE A 312 4.32 3.68 -22.61
C ILE A 312 3.78 4.95 -23.27
N ILE A 313 3.06 5.81 -22.53
CA ILE A 313 2.50 7.06 -23.04
C ILE A 313 3.61 7.94 -23.60
N MET A 314 4.74 8.09 -22.91
CA MET A 314 5.87 8.90 -23.39
C MET A 314 6.48 8.35 -24.68
N ILE A 315 6.75 7.04 -24.75
CA ILE A 315 7.33 6.41 -25.95
C ILE A 315 6.39 6.62 -27.14
N MET A 316 5.12 6.30 -26.97
CA MET A 316 4.14 6.40 -28.06
C MET A 316 3.94 7.87 -28.49
N SER A 317 3.91 8.80 -27.54
CA SER A 317 3.80 10.25 -27.81
C SER A 317 5.01 10.82 -28.55
N LEU A 318 6.21 10.25 -28.34
CA LEU A 318 7.44 10.73 -28.99
C LEU A 318 7.71 10.04 -30.33
N VAL A 319 7.40 8.76 -30.47
CA VAL A 319 7.75 7.95 -31.64
C VAL A 319 6.70 8.06 -32.77
N LEU A 320 5.41 7.99 -32.42
CA LEU A 320 4.34 7.96 -33.40
C LEU A 320 4.25 9.21 -34.32
N PRO A 321 4.56 10.44 -33.87
CA PRO A 321 4.55 11.61 -34.75
C PRO A 321 5.45 11.46 -35.96
N PHE A 322 6.54 10.71 -35.86
CA PHE A 322 7.48 10.45 -36.98
C PHE A 322 7.02 9.32 -37.90
N ILE A 323 6.02 8.53 -37.49
CA ILE A 323 5.49 7.41 -38.26
C ILE A 323 4.11 7.79 -38.82
N TYR A 324 3.19 8.20 -37.98
CA TYR A 324 1.82 8.54 -38.35
C TYR A 324 1.19 9.51 -37.32
N MET A 325 1.13 10.79 -37.68
CA MET A 325 0.74 11.88 -36.77
C MET A 325 -0.65 11.70 -36.13
N THR A 326 -1.60 11.16 -36.88
CA THR A 326 -2.96 10.96 -36.39
C THR A 326 -3.04 9.94 -35.24
N LEU A 327 -2.16 8.93 -35.23
CA LEU A 327 -2.08 7.98 -34.13
C LEU A 327 -1.49 8.61 -32.85
N ALA A 328 -0.60 9.60 -33.00
CA ALA A 328 0.00 10.29 -31.88
C ALA A 328 -1.00 11.14 -31.07
N LEU A 329 -2.01 11.72 -31.72
CA LEU A 329 -2.99 12.61 -31.08
C LEU A 329 -3.71 11.95 -29.90
N LYS A 330 -4.14 10.69 -30.04
CA LYS A 330 -4.82 9.97 -28.95
C LYS A 330 -3.90 9.76 -27.75
N TRP A 331 -2.60 9.54 -27.96
CA TRP A 331 -1.61 9.39 -26.90
C TRP A 331 -1.31 10.70 -26.18
N TRP A 332 -1.31 11.83 -26.88
CA TRP A 332 -1.15 13.15 -26.27
C TRP A 332 -2.36 13.51 -25.40
N ILE A 333 -3.58 13.22 -25.86
CA ILE A 333 -4.79 13.40 -25.06
C ILE A 333 -4.72 12.52 -23.80
N LEU A 334 -4.35 11.24 -23.96
CA LEU A 334 -4.22 10.32 -22.84
C LEU A 334 -3.13 10.75 -21.85
N GLY A 335 -2.01 11.26 -22.36
CA GLY A 335 -0.91 11.81 -21.55
C GLY A 335 -1.35 13.04 -20.74
N SER A 336 -2.09 13.95 -21.36
CA SER A 336 -2.65 15.13 -20.68
C SER A 336 -3.64 14.72 -19.59
N LEU A 337 -4.49 13.72 -19.86
CA LEU A 337 -5.40 13.18 -18.85
C LEU A 337 -4.64 12.50 -17.69
N ALA A 338 -3.59 11.74 -17.97
CA ALA A 338 -2.75 11.11 -16.95
C ALA A 338 -2.05 12.15 -16.05
N LEU A 339 -1.52 13.24 -16.63
CA LEU A 339 -0.94 14.35 -15.89
C LEU A 339 -1.98 15.04 -14.99
N PHE A 340 -3.18 15.25 -15.50
CA PHE A 340 -4.29 15.82 -14.72
C PHE A 340 -4.68 14.92 -13.53
N VAL A 341 -4.74 13.60 -13.73
CA VAL A 341 -4.99 12.63 -12.66
C VAL A 341 -3.92 12.73 -11.57
N PHE A 342 -2.65 12.78 -11.94
CA PHE A 342 -1.57 12.89 -10.95
C PHE A 342 -1.57 14.24 -10.24
N ALA A 343 -1.91 15.33 -10.92
CA ALA A 343 -2.05 16.65 -10.31
C ALA A 343 -3.16 16.66 -9.23
N ILE A 344 -4.33 16.11 -9.53
CA ILE A 344 -5.43 16.01 -8.55
C ILE A 344 -5.06 15.07 -7.39
N ALA A 345 -4.39 13.96 -7.68
CA ALA A 345 -4.08 12.95 -6.67
C ALA A 345 -2.92 13.32 -5.75
N THR A 346 -2.17 14.37 -6.05
CA THR A 346 -1.02 14.83 -5.26
C THR A 346 -1.44 16.01 -4.40
N PRO A 347 -1.38 15.92 -3.04
CA PRO A 347 -1.72 17.04 -2.16
C PRO A 347 -0.70 18.19 -2.27
N ASP A 348 -1.17 19.42 -2.06
CA ASP A 348 -0.37 20.66 -2.20
C ASP A 348 0.87 20.68 -1.28
N TYR A 349 0.78 20.08 -0.07
CA TYR A 349 1.91 20.08 0.86
C TYR A 349 3.13 19.25 0.40
N LEU A 350 2.97 18.44 -0.66
CA LEU A 350 4.06 17.70 -1.30
C LEU A 350 4.70 18.43 -2.47
N VAL A 351 4.07 19.53 -2.94
CA VAL A 351 4.60 20.35 -4.04
C VAL A 351 5.64 21.32 -3.46
N ASP A 352 6.90 20.97 -3.57
CA ASP A 352 8.05 21.77 -3.14
C ASP A 352 8.91 22.17 -4.35
N GLU A 353 9.95 23.03 -4.13
CA GLU A 353 10.82 23.55 -5.18
C GLU A 353 11.53 22.48 -6.03
N MET A 354 11.64 21.25 -5.51
CA MET A 354 12.32 20.14 -6.19
C MET A 354 11.35 19.16 -6.84
N TRP A 355 10.05 19.37 -6.68
CA TRP A 355 9.01 18.47 -7.17
C TRP A 355 9.09 18.27 -8.69
N ASP A 356 9.19 19.33 -9.45
CA ASP A 356 9.23 19.29 -10.92
C ASP A 356 10.39 18.45 -11.43
N LYS A 357 11.60 18.66 -10.91
CA LYS A 357 12.79 17.91 -11.33
C LYS A 357 12.71 16.44 -10.99
N THR A 358 12.15 16.13 -9.82
CA THR A 358 11.97 14.75 -9.36
C THR A 358 10.94 14.02 -10.20
N PHE A 359 9.83 14.67 -10.49
CA PHE A 359 8.73 14.10 -11.28
C PHE A 359 9.13 13.87 -12.74
N LEU A 360 9.76 14.84 -13.38
CA LEU A 360 10.21 14.74 -14.77
C LEU A 360 11.29 13.67 -15.01
N ARG A 361 12.17 13.41 -14.03
CA ARG A 361 13.23 12.39 -14.16
C ARG A 361 12.71 10.96 -13.94
N SER A 362 11.65 10.78 -13.19
CA SER A 362 11.15 9.46 -12.77
C SER A 362 10.77 8.54 -13.95
N PRO A 363 10.05 8.98 -15.00
CA PRO A 363 9.71 8.13 -16.13
C PRO A 363 10.94 7.61 -16.90
N PHE A 364 11.93 8.49 -17.11
CA PHE A 364 13.17 8.12 -17.83
C PHE A 364 13.98 7.08 -17.07
N VAL A 365 14.10 7.23 -15.74
CA VAL A 365 14.80 6.26 -14.89
C VAL A 365 14.07 4.91 -14.88
N SER A 366 12.74 4.92 -14.88
CA SER A 366 11.93 3.69 -14.91
C SER A 366 12.04 2.96 -16.24
N LEU A 367 11.98 3.69 -17.37
CA LEU A 367 12.16 3.13 -18.71
C LEU A 367 13.56 2.56 -18.91
N TRP A 368 14.61 3.30 -18.52
CA TRP A 368 15.98 2.84 -18.59
C TRP A 368 16.18 1.49 -17.90
N LYS A 369 15.53 1.25 -16.77
CA LYS A 369 15.63 -0.01 -16.00
C LYS A 369 14.84 -1.15 -16.63
N ILE A 370 13.67 -0.91 -17.20
CA ILE A 370 12.91 -1.95 -17.93
C ILE A 370 13.77 -2.53 -19.06
N PHE A 371 14.51 -1.69 -19.77
CA PHE A 371 15.42 -2.13 -20.82
C PHE A 371 16.66 -2.87 -20.26
N HIS A 372 17.25 -2.41 -19.14
CA HIS A 372 18.46 -3.02 -18.58
C HIS A 372 18.23 -4.35 -17.89
N VAL A 373 17.14 -4.52 -17.12
CA VAL A 373 16.83 -5.78 -16.44
C VAL A 373 16.57 -6.92 -17.41
N ARG A 374 16.02 -6.66 -18.59
CA ARG A 374 15.78 -7.70 -19.61
C ARG A 374 17.06 -8.16 -20.34
N PHE A 375 18.08 -7.32 -20.44
CA PHE A 375 19.32 -7.66 -21.16
C PHE A 375 20.38 -8.33 -20.28
N PHE A 376 20.40 -8.10 -18.96
CA PHE A 376 21.43 -8.62 -18.07
C PHE A 376 21.05 -9.91 -17.31
N ASN A 377 19.79 -10.31 -17.28
CA ASN A 377 19.36 -11.56 -16.59
C ASN A 377 19.33 -12.79 -17.51
N LYS A 378 20.00 -12.76 -18.67
CA LYS A 378 20.20 -13.97 -19.52
C LYS A 378 21.47 -14.75 -19.21
N ASN A 379 22.29 -14.30 -18.24
CA ASN A 379 23.53 -14.96 -17.84
C ASN A 379 23.66 -15.02 -16.31
N LYS A 380 22.75 -15.72 -15.65
CA LYS A 380 22.98 -16.37 -14.36
C LYS A 380 21.98 -17.48 -14.16
#